data_aca6846ea2323798d2db520ca40e443c
#
_entry.id   aca6846ea2323798d2db520ca40e443c
#
_cell.length_a   1.000
_cell.length_b   1.000
_cell.length_c   1.000
_cell.angle_alpha   90.00
_cell.angle_beta   90.00
_cell.angle_gamma   90.00
#
_symmetry.space_group_name_H-M   'P 1'
#
loop_
_entity.id
_entity.type
_entity.pdbx_description
1 polymer ?
#
loop_
_entity_poly.entity_id
_entity_poly.type
_entity_poly.pdbx_seq_one_letter_code
_entity_poly.pdbx_strand_id
1 'polypeptide(L)'
;ADISAYKDVAKSKWYYKDVALAVQMGTYNGRSNSSMAPDSPITRQEAMTVVARALELDYDAYAKTDLSKFADEKNISSWALPYVRAMIGADYIHGRTKGLEPLDNITRAEFAQIFANIIGSYITAKGTYDKDIKGSVLIRTDDVTLKDMTVDGDLIVGCGAADGKITLDNVTVKGRLLVWGGGIKAVYCNNG
;
A
#
# COMPACT_ATOMS: atom_id res chain seq x y z
N ALA A 1 11.30 -9.74 15.31
CA ALA A 1 10.79 -9.15 16.56
C ALA A 1 10.47 -10.25 17.58
N ASP A 2 10.56 -9.89 18.87
CA ASP A 2 10.02 -10.74 19.92
C ASP A 2 8.49 -10.47 20.01
N ILE A 3 7.71 -11.50 19.72
CA ILE A 3 6.24 -11.46 19.78
C ILE A 3 5.69 -12.37 20.87
N SER A 4 6.52 -12.71 21.87
CA SER A 4 6.14 -13.59 23.00
C SER A 4 5.01 -13.05 23.87
N ALA A 5 4.76 -11.75 23.79
CA ALA A 5 3.61 -11.11 24.43
C ALA A 5 2.28 -11.64 23.88
N TYR A 6 2.20 -11.94 22.59
CA TYR A 6 0.98 -12.46 21.96
C TYR A 6 0.82 -13.95 22.20
N LYS A 7 0.02 -14.31 23.20
CA LYS A 7 -0.14 -15.68 23.69
C LYS A 7 -0.86 -16.60 22.72
N ASP A 8 -1.58 -16.04 21.76
CA ASP A 8 -2.33 -16.73 20.71
C ASP A 8 -1.51 -16.96 19.42
N VAL A 9 -0.21 -16.57 19.39
CA VAL A 9 0.70 -16.81 18.26
C VAL A 9 1.76 -17.82 18.65
N ALA A 10 1.44 -19.12 18.51
CA ALA A 10 2.37 -20.18 18.87
C ALA A 10 3.54 -20.27 17.87
N LYS A 11 4.77 -20.50 18.37
CA LYS A 11 5.98 -20.63 17.54
C LYS A 11 5.91 -21.76 16.49
N SER A 12 5.06 -22.76 16.71
CA SER A 12 4.84 -23.89 15.79
C SER A 12 3.92 -23.57 14.62
N LYS A 13 3.24 -22.42 14.62
CA LYS A 13 2.33 -22.02 13.55
C LYS A 13 3.10 -21.56 12.33
N TRP A 14 2.60 -21.90 11.14
CA TRP A 14 3.23 -21.58 9.87
C TRP A 14 3.42 -20.07 9.67
N TYR A 15 2.49 -19.27 10.19
CA TYR A 15 2.49 -17.80 10.07
C TYR A 15 3.33 -17.08 11.14
N TYR A 16 3.96 -17.81 12.09
CA TYR A 16 4.67 -17.17 13.22
C TYR A 16 5.73 -16.17 12.77
N LYS A 17 6.56 -16.55 11.79
CA LYS A 17 7.65 -15.71 11.28
C LYS A 17 7.11 -14.48 10.56
N ASP A 18 6.03 -14.64 9.79
CA ASP A 18 5.41 -13.56 9.02
C ASP A 18 4.75 -12.54 9.95
N VAL A 19 4.04 -12.99 10.99
CA VAL A 19 3.48 -12.13 12.03
C VAL A 19 4.59 -11.39 12.77
N ALA A 20 5.68 -12.08 13.15
CA ALA A 20 6.81 -11.44 13.84
C ALA A 20 7.47 -10.36 12.96
N LEU A 21 7.61 -10.60 11.67
CA LEU A 21 8.13 -9.61 10.72
C LEU A 21 7.17 -8.42 10.59
N ALA A 22 5.88 -8.67 10.40
CA ALA A 22 4.88 -7.61 10.26
C ALA A 22 4.78 -6.71 11.52
N VAL A 23 4.94 -7.30 12.71
CA VAL A 23 5.05 -6.55 13.97
C VAL A 23 6.34 -5.71 14.00
N GLN A 24 7.46 -6.28 13.56
CA GLN A 24 8.75 -5.57 13.51
C GLN A 24 8.71 -4.39 12.54
N MET A 25 8.03 -4.53 11.42
CA MET A 25 7.80 -3.45 10.45
C MET A 25 6.81 -2.39 10.94
N GLY A 26 6.13 -2.62 12.06
CA GLY A 26 5.10 -1.71 12.55
C GLY A 26 3.80 -1.73 11.74
N THR A 27 3.67 -2.63 10.77
CA THR A 27 2.45 -2.76 9.96
C THR A 27 1.32 -3.39 10.74
N TYR A 28 1.63 -4.40 11.56
CA TYR A 28 0.67 -5.06 12.43
C TYR A 28 0.91 -4.74 13.90
N ASN A 29 -0.18 -4.44 14.60
CA ASN A 29 -0.24 -4.45 16.05
C ASN A 29 -1.32 -5.44 16.47
N GLY A 30 -1.18 -6.04 17.65
CA GLY A 30 -2.21 -6.90 18.20
C GLY A 30 -3.52 -6.16 18.46
N ARG A 31 -4.61 -6.90 18.60
CA ARG A 31 -5.90 -6.35 19.08
C ARG A 31 -5.82 -5.93 20.56
N SER A 32 -4.85 -6.48 21.28
CA SER A 32 -4.48 -6.06 22.64
C SER A 32 -2.99 -6.30 22.87
N ASN A 33 -2.48 -5.92 24.02
CA ASN A 33 -1.07 -6.17 24.40
C ASN A 33 -0.70 -7.66 24.47
N SER A 34 -1.67 -8.57 24.46
CA SER A 34 -1.45 -10.01 24.63
C SER A 34 -2.12 -10.88 23.57
N SER A 35 -2.89 -10.29 22.65
CA SER A 35 -3.61 -11.03 21.61
C SER A 35 -3.43 -10.39 20.25
N MET A 36 -3.01 -11.19 19.27
CA MET A 36 -2.92 -10.83 17.86
C MET A 36 -4.21 -11.20 17.09
N ALA A 37 -4.93 -12.22 17.56
CA ALA A 37 -6.11 -12.80 16.93
C ALA A 37 -5.86 -13.23 15.46
N PRO A 38 -4.83 -14.06 15.19
CA PRO A 38 -4.34 -14.31 13.81
C PRO A 38 -5.34 -15.05 12.93
N ASP A 39 -6.24 -15.82 13.51
CA ASP A 39 -7.26 -16.60 12.79
C ASP A 39 -8.62 -15.88 12.71
N SER A 40 -8.70 -14.64 13.21
CA SER A 40 -9.94 -13.85 13.17
C SER A 40 -10.09 -13.09 11.86
N PRO A 41 -11.31 -12.86 11.38
CA PRO A 41 -11.56 -11.94 10.29
C PRO A 41 -11.02 -10.53 10.62
N ILE A 42 -10.57 -9.82 9.60
CA ILE A 42 -10.10 -8.44 9.70
C ILE A 42 -11.21 -7.47 9.32
N THR A 43 -11.40 -6.43 10.11
CA THR A 43 -12.35 -5.36 9.79
C THR A 43 -11.81 -4.43 8.72
N ARG A 44 -12.69 -3.64 8.09
CA ARG A 44 -12.30 -2.67 7.07
C ARG A 44 -11.33 -1.62 7.62
N GLN A 45 -11.59 -1.06 8.81
CA GLN A 45 -10.66 -0.10 9.43
C GLN A 45 -9.31 -0.73 9.81
N GLU A 46 -9.28 -2.00 10.21
CA GLU A 46 -8.02 -2.73 10.46
C GLU A 46 -7.25 -2.91 9.14
N ALA A 47 -7.92 -3.34 8.07
CA ALA A 47 -7.29 -3.49 6.75
C ALA A 47 -6.74 -2.16 6.22
N MET A 48 -7.51 -1.06 6.30
CA MET A 48 -7.06 0.28 5.93
C MET A 48 -5.81 0.67 6.71
N THR A 49 -5.80 0.43 8.02
CA THR A 49 -4.67 0.77 8.89
C THR A 49 -3.42 -0.02 8.50
N VAL A 50 -3.55 -1.32 8.28
CA VAL A 50 -2.42 -2.18 7.89
C VAL A 50 -1.85 -1.76 6.55
N VAL A 51 -2.71 -1.50 5.55
CA VAL A 51 -2.27 -1.06 4.22
C VAL A 51 -1.61 0.31 4.28
N ALA A 52 -2.20 1.28 4.98
CA ALA A 52 -1.61 2.62 5.14
C ALA A 52 -0.21 2.58 5.78
N ARG A 53 -0.03 1.74 6.80
CA ARG A 53 1.27 1.54 7.44
C ARG A 53 2.26 0.82 6.52
N ALA A 54 1.82 -0.21 5.79
CA ALA A 54 2.67 -0.94 4.86
C ALA A 54 3.16 -0.08 3.70
N LEU A 55 2.35 0.89 3.28
CA LEU A 55 2.70 1.88 2.28
C LEU A 55 3.46 3.08 2.85
N GLU A 56 3.63 3.15 4.18
CA GLU A 56 4.24 4.30 4.86
C GLU A 56 3.59 5.64 4.43
N LEU A 57 2.25 5.64 4.34
CA LEU A 57 1.52 6.86 3.96
C LEU A 57 1.77 7.95 5.01
N ASP A 58 2.07 9.16 4.52
CA ASP A 58 2.15 10.35 5.36
C ASP A 58 0.73 10.75 5.80
N TYR A 59 0.26 10.17 6.91
CA TYR A 59 -1.07 10.42 7.44
C TYR A 59 -1.25 11.86 7.96
N ASP A 60 -0.18 12.59 8.24
CA ASP A 60 -0.25 14.00 8.63
C ASP A 60 -0.63 14.89 7.45
N ALA A 61 -0.15 14.57 6.24
CA ALA A 61 -0.56 15.24 5.01
C ALA A 61 -2.08 15.12 4.76
N TYR A 62 -2.70 14.03 5.23
CA TYR A 62 -4.15 13.77 5.08
C TYR A 62 -4.98 14.05 6.33
N ALA A 63 -4.40 14.68 7.36
CA ALA A 63 -5.09 14.91 8.64
C ALA A 63 -6.41 15.69 8.52
N LYS A 64 -6.53 16.52 7.47
CA LYS A 64 -7.71 17.35 7.18
C LYS A 64 -8.68 16.73 6.17
N THR A 65 -8.47 15.46 5.75
CA THR A 65 -9.40 14.79 4.84
C THR A 65 -10.81 14.78 5.44
N ASP A 66 -11.75 15.32 4.68
CA ASP A 66 -13.16 15.39 5.09
C ASP A 66 -13.83 14.02 4.94
N LEU A 67 -14.36 13.51 6.04
CA LEU A 67 -15.10 12.25 6.11
C LEU A 67 -16.61 12.48 6.28
N SER A 68 -17.08 13.73 6.34
CA SER A 68 -18.50 14.07 6.62
C SER A 68 -19.49 13.49 5.61
N LYS A 69 -19.01 13.15 4.41
CA LYS A 69 -19.81 12.44 3.39
C LYS A 69 -20.21 11.01 3.81
N PHE A 70 -19.59 10.46 4.87
CA PHE A 70 -19.90 9.13 5.37
C PHE A 70 -20.67 9.24 6.67
N ALA A 71 -21.95 8.86 6.64
CA ALA A 71 -22.85 8.98 7.79
C ALA A 71 -22.37 8.24 9.05
N ASP A 72 -21.52 7.25 8.86
CA ASP A 72 -20.97 6.37 9.90
C ASP A 72 -19.52 6.70 10.30
N GLU A 73 -19.02 7.89 9.94
CA GLU A 73 -17.65 8.32 10.31
C GLU A 73 -17.35 8.19 11.80
N LYS A 74 -18.38 8.39 12.64
CA LYS A 74 -18.27 8.31 14.11
C LYS A 74 -17.98 6.88 14.62
N ASN A 75 -18.20 5.87 13.78
CA ASN A 75 -17.93 4.48 14.12
C ASN A 75 -16.44 4.11 13.88
N ILE A 76 -15.66 5.01 13.30
CA ILE A 76 -14.21 4.80 13.12
C ILE A 76 -13.55 4.91 14.50
N SER A 77 -12.81 3.88 14.86
CA SER A 77 -12.02 3.89 16.10
C SER A 77 -10.95 4.98 16.05
N SER A 78 -10.68 5.65 17.18
CA SER A 78 -9.72 6.75 17.24
C SER A 78 -8.32 6.38 16.76
N TRP A 79 -7.88 5.15 17.04
CA TRP A 79 -6.59 4.63 16.58
C TRP A 79 -6.52 4.41 15.06
N ALA A 80 -7.65 4.16 14.40
CA ALA A 80 -7.73 3.93 12.96
C ALA A 80 -7.92 5.23 12.17
N LEU A 81 -8.47 6.27 12.79
CA LEU A 81 -8.90 7.50 12.13
C LEU A 81 -7.82 8.17 11.28
N PRO A 82 -6.54 8.31 11.72
CA PRO A 82 -5.50 8.90 10.88
C PRO A 82 -5.27 8.11 9.58
N TYR A 83 -5.24 6.79 9.69
CA TYR A 83 -5.01 5.88 8.55
C TYR A 83 -6.20 5.83 7.60
N VAL A 84 -7.43 5.83 8.12
CA VAL A 84 -8.65 5.90 7.32
C VAL A 84 -8.69 7.22 6.52
N ARG A 85 -8.35 8.34 7.16
CA ARG A 85 -8.22 9.64 6.47
C ARG A 85 -7.18 9.59 5.36
N ALA A 86 -6.01 9.00 5.60
CA ALA A 86 -4.97 8.87 4.59
C ALA A 86 -5.43 8.01 3.42
N MET A 87 -6.04 6.86 3.67
CA MET A 87 -6.53 5.97 2.61
C MET A 87 -7.64 6.59 1.75
N ILE A 88 -8.53 7.39 2.36
CA ILE A 88 -9.59 8.11 1.66
C ILE A 88 -9.01 9.32 0.91
N GLY A 89 -8.13 10.08 1.55
CA GLY A 89 -7.50 11.27 0.95
C GLY A 89 -6.60 10.95 -0.23
N ALA A 90 -5.94 9.79 -0.20
CA ALA A 90 -5.15 9.26 -1.31
C ALA A 90 -6.01 8.57 -2.40
N ASP A 91 -7.32 8.55 -2.25
CA ASP A 91 -8.29 7.92 -3.18
C ASP A 91 -8.11 6.39 -3.31
N TYR A 92 -7.50 5.73 -2.31
CA TYR A 92 -7.29 4.28 -2.31
C TYR A 92 -8.51 3.49 -1.83
N ILE A 93 -9.39 4.14 -1.07
CA ILE A 93 -10.62 3.55 -0.55
C ILE A 93 -11.80 4.48 -0.81
N HIS A 94 -12.87 3.86 -1.30
CA HIS A 94 -14.19 4.47 -1.39
C HIS A 94 -15.13 3.84 -0.36
N GLY A 95 -16.23 4.52 -0.04
CA GLY A 95 -17.28 3.95 0.80
C GLY A 95 -18.05 2.85 0.08
N ARG A 96 -18.86 2.14 0.85
CA ARG A 96 -19.96 1.29 0.36
C ARG A 96 -21.25 2.11 0.25
N THR A 97 -22.34 1.47 -0.18
CA THR A 97 -23.66 2.12 -0.33
C THR A 97 -24.15 2.77 0.97
N LYS A 98 -23.83 2.21 2.13
CA LYS A 98 -24.31 2.69 3.43
C LYS A 98 -23.33 3.58 4.17
N GLY A 99 -22.09 3.70 3.71
CA GLY A 99 -21.04 4.46 4.36
C GLY A 99 -19.66 3.80 4.24
N LEU A 100 -18.77 4.04 5.20
CA LEU A 100 -17.47 3.39 5.28
C LEU A 100 -17.54 1.96 5.81
N GLU A 101 -18.52 1.71 6.69
CA GLU A 101 -18.72 0.45 7.40
C GLU A 101 -17.40 -0.06 8.06
N PRO A 102 -16.75 0.77 8.91
CA PRO A 102 -15.39 0.54 9.36
C PRO A 102 -15.23 -0.72 10.22
N LEU A 103 -16.29 -1.11 10.93
CA LEU A 103 -16.31 -2.27 11.83
C LEU A 103 -16.71 -3.57 11.14
N ASP A 104 -17.20 -3.50 9.91
CA ASP A 104 -17.55 -4.68 9.13
C ASP A 104 -16.28 -5.38 8.60
N ASN A 105 -16.37 -6.68 8.39
CA ASN A 105 -15.30 -7.43 7.77
C ASN A 105 -15.11 -7.01 6.30
N ILE A 106 -13.85 -6.89 5.88
CA ILE A 106 -13.52 -6.67 4.48
C ILE A 106 -13.59 -7.98 3.70
N THR A 107 -14.16 -7.93 2.51
CA THR A 107 -14.16 -9.07 1.59
C THR A 107 -12.86 -9.15 0.79
N ARG A 108 -12.54 -10.34 0.24
CA ARG A 108 -11.39 -10.51 -0.67
C ARG A 108 -11.48 -9.61 -1.90
N ALA A 109 -12.68 -9.40 -2.45
CA ALA A 109 -12.90 -8.53 -3.61
C ALA A 109 -12.58 -7.06 -3.27
N GLU A 110 -13.05 -6.57 -2.13
CA GLU A 110 -12.75 -5.21 -1.67
C GLU A 110 -11.25 -5.03 -1.37
N PHE A 111 -10.62 -6.04 -0.78
CA PHE A 111 -9.18 -6.00 -0.53
C PHE A 111 -8.38 -5.95 -1.84
N ALA A 112 -8.78 -6.73 -2.85
CA ALA A 112 -8.18 -6.65 -4.19
C ALA A 112 -8.38 -5.28 -4.86
N GLN A 113 -9.57 -4.67 -4.66
CA GLN A 113 -9.86 -3.33 -5.18
C GLN A 113 -8.93 -2.26 -4.57
N ILE A 114 -8.59 -2.38 -3.28
CA ILE A 114 -7.62 -1.46 -2.65
C ILE A 114 -6.29 -1.47 -3.44
N PHE A 115 -5.76 -2.65 -3.76
CA PHE A 115 -4.52 -2.74 -4.53
C PHE A 115 -4.68 -2.20 -5.96
N ALA A 116 -5.82 -2.41 -6.59
CA ALA A 116 -6.10 -1.86 -7.92
C ALA A 116 -6.15 -0.32 -7.89
N ASN A 117 -6.67 0.27 -6.81
CA ASN A 117 -6.69 1.73 -6.65
C ASN A 117 -5.29 2.29 -6.33
N ILE A 118 -4.48 1.57 -5.53
CA ILE A 118 -3.10 1.97 -5.22
C ILE A 118 -2.23 1.94 -6.49
N ILE A 119 -2.36 0.88 -7.28
CA ILE A 119 -1.58 0.68 -8.51
C ILE A 119 -2.44 1.13 -9.71
N GLY A 120 -2.38 2.40 -10.03
CA GLY A 120 -3.14 2.99 -11.15
C GLY A 120 -2.71 2.48 -12.52
N SER A 121 -1.46 2.04 -12.67
CA SER A 121 -0.90 1.49 -13.91
C SER A 121 0.01 0.30 -13.66
N TYR A 122 -0.05 -0.68 -14.56
CA TYR A 122 0.71 -1.92 -14.46
C TYR A 122 1.41 -2.23 -15.77
N ILE A 123 2.76 -2.08 -15.79
CA ILE A 123 3.58 -2.26 -16.99
C ILE A 123 4.18 -3.66 -16.96
N THR A 124 3.77 -4.48 -17.93
CA THR A 124 4.23 -5.86 -18.13
C THR A 124 4.85 -6.11 -19.52
N ALA A 125 4.83 -5.11 -20.40
CA ALA A 125 5.43 -5.18 -21.72
C ALA A 125 6.66 -4.28 -21.80
N LYS A 126 7.70 -4.77 -22.49
CA LYS A 126 8.89 -3.98 -22.84
C LYS A 126 8.50 -2.84 -23.78
N GLY A 127 9.23 -1.75 -23.71
CA GLY A 127 9.02 -0.63 -24.64
C GLY A 127 9.15 0.74 -23.99
N THR A 128 8.79 1.76 -24.79
CA THR A 128 8.80 3.16 -24.36
C THR A 128 7.39 3.63 -24.07
N TYR A 129 7.24 4.32 -22.95
CA TYR A 129 6.00 4.91 -22.47
C TYR A 129 6.22 6.41 -22.28
N ASP A 130 5.36 7.22 -22.90
CA ASP A 130 5.49 8.68 -23.02
C ASP A 130 4.20 9.42 -22.61
N LYS A 131 3.29 8.74 -21.91
CA LYS A 131 2.03 9.35 -21.42
C LYS A 131 2.02 9.46 -19.93
N ASP A 132 1.58 10.61 -19.43
CA ASP A 132 1.38 10.85 -18.00
C ASP A 132 0.53 9.74 -17.36
N ILE A 133 0.96 9.30 -16.18
CA ILE A 133 0.27 8.27 -15.41
C ILE A 133 -0.35 8.91 -14.17
N LYS A 134 -1.66 8.76 -14.04
CA LYS A 134 -2.39 9.14 -12.83
C LYS A 134 -2.25 8.04 -11.79
N GLY A 135 -1.87 8.43 -10.57
CA GLY A 135 -1.61 7.48 -9.48
C GLY A 135 -0.26 6.78 -9.61
N SER A 136 -0.10 5.67 -8.90
CA SER A 136 1.16 4.93 -8.85
C SER A 136 1.28 3.95 -10.02
N VAL A 137 2.52 3.66 -10.43
CA VAL A 137 2.82 2.69 -11.48
C VAL A 137 3.72 1.58 -10.94
N LEU A 138 3.37 0.33 -11.28
CA LEU A 138 4.20 -0.84 -11.00
C LEU A 138 4.76 -1.41 -12.29
N ILE A 139 6.10 -1.38 -12.45
CA ILE A 139 6.82 -1.99 -13.55
C ILE A 139 7.24 -3.41 -13.16
N ARG A 140 6.83 -4.41 -13.94
CA ARG A 140 7.11 -5.84 -13.70
C ARG A 140 7.78 -6.55 -14.87
N THR A 141 8.44 -5.79 -15.74
CA THR A 141 9.25 -6.32 -16.82
C THR A 141 10.50 -5.47 -16.98
N ASP A 142 11.49 -6.01 -17.63
CA ASP A 142 12.72 -5.31 -18.01
C ASP A 142 12.57 -4.54 -19.35
N ASP A 143 13.61 -3.80 -19.74
CA ASP A 143 13.68 -3.03 -20.99
C ASP A 143 12.49 -2.07 -21.18
N VAL A 144 12.15 -1.35 -20.08
CA VAL A 144 11.14 -0.30 -20.07
C VAL A 144 11.83 1.05 -20.05
N THR A 145 11.40 1.96 -20.92
CA THR A 145 11.77 3.37 -20.90
C THR A 145 10.52 4.20 -20.61
N LEU A 146 10.55 4.98 -19.53
CA LEU A 146 9.61 6.05 -19.31
C LEU A 146 10.26 7.32 -19.82
N LYS A 147 9.54 8.11 -20.65
CA LYS A 147 10.14 9.26 -21.33
C LYS A 147 9.19 10.45 -21.39
N ASP A 148 9.72 11.64 -21.06
CA ASP A 148 9.00 12.93 -21.20
C ASP A 148 7.60 12.92 -20.54
N MET A 149 7.50 12.39 -19.30
CA MET A 149 6.21 12.13 -18.66
C MET A 149 6.21 12.41 -17.15
N THR A 150 5.01 12.50 -16.59
CA THR A 150 4.78 12.62 -15.15
C THR A 150 4.08 11.37 -14.61
N VAL A 151 4.56 10.89 -13.47
CA VAL A 151 3.86 9.91 -12.61
C VAL A 151 3.32 10.66 -11.40
N ASP A 152 1.99 10.75 -11.25
CA ASP A 152 1.35 11.50 -10.17
C ASP A 152 1.48 10.83 -8.79
N GLY A 153 1.79 9.54 -8.74
CA GLY A 153 2.01 8.76 -7.52
C GLY A 153 3.41 8.16 -7.43
N ASP A 154 3.52 7.00 -6.81
CA ASP A 154 4.78 6.26 -6.67
C ASP A 154 5.15 5.55 -7.97
N LEU A 155 6.44 5.54 -8.29
CA LEU A 155 7.02 4.69 -9.32
C LEU A 155 7.68 3.48 -8.66
N ILE A 156 7.15 2.30 -8.93
CA ILE A 156 7.57 1.05 -8.31
C ILE A 156 8.20 0.14 -9.35
N VAL A 157 9.49 -0.15 -9.21
CA VAL A 157 10.18 -1.18 -9.99
C VAL A 157 10.09 -2.49 -9.22
N GLY A 158 9.21 -3.39 -9.67
CA GLY A 158 8.95 -4.67 -9.02
C GLY A 158 9.96 -5.75 -9.38
N CYS A 159 9.93 -6.86 -8.62
CA CYS A 159 10.86 -7.99 -8.82
C CYS A 159 10.82 -8.62 -10.22
N GLY A 160 9.74 -8.42 -10.99
CA GLY A 160 9.63 -8.89 -12.36
C GLY A 160 10.53 -8.17 -13.36
N ALA A 161 11.14 -7.02 -12.99
CA ALA A 161 12.12 -6.33 -13.83
C ALA A 161 13.45 -7.10 -13.94
N ALA A 162 13.63 -8.17 -13.13
CA ALA A 162 14.81 -9.05 -13.14
C ALA A 162 16.13 -8.26 -13.20
N ASP A 163 17.05 -8.66 -14.09
CA ASP A 163 18.35 -7.99 -14.28
C ASP A 163 18.34 -6.98 -15.45
N GLY A 164 17.17 -6.69 -16.00
CA GLY A 164 17.01 -5.82 -17.16
C GLY A 164 17.05 -4.34 -16.83
N LYS A 165 16.99 -3.53 -17.88
CA LYS A 165 17.15 -2.09 -17.80
C LYS A 165 15.81 -1.37 -17.69
N ILE A 166 15.70 -0.46 -16.73
CA ILE A 166 14.64 0.53 -16.64
C ILE A 166 15.27 1.90 -16.85
N THR A 167 14.78 2.67 -17.81
CA THR A 167 15.28 4.00 -18.10
C THR A 167 14.20 5.04 -17.77
N LEU A 168 14.56 6.03 -16.99
CA LEU A 168 13.76 7.22 -16.70
C LEU A 168 14.44 8.39 -17.43
N ASP A 169 13.85 8.87 -18.52
CA ASP A 169 14.38 9.95 -19.35
C ASP A 169 13.41 11.14 -19.31
N ASN A 170 13.79 12.21 -18.62
CA ASN A 170 12.96 13.38 -18.37
C ASN A 170 11.61 13.00 -17.73
N VAL A 171 11.66 12.27 -16.61
CA VAL A 171 10.48 11.78 -15.87
C VAL A 171 10.35 12.50 -14.55
N THR A 172 9.18 13.08 -14.30
CA THR A 172 8.82 13.63 -13.00
C THR A 172 8.00 12.61 -12.21
N VAL A 173 8.49 12.19 -11.04
CA VAL A 173 7.75 11.34 -10.09
C VAL A 173 7.32 12.22 -8.93
N LYS A 174 6.01 12.44 -8.75
CA LYS A 174 5.49 13.28 -7.65
C LYS A 174 5.49 12.56 -6.31
N GLY A 175 5.40 11.23 -6.33
CA GLY A 175 5.54 10.38 -5.16
C GLY A 175 6.98 9.87 -4.98
N ARG A 176 7.12 8.62 -4.60
CA ARG A 176 8.39 7.96 -4.30
C ARG A 176 8.85 7.10 -5.47
N LEU A 177 10.17 6.96 -5.64
CA LEU A 177 10.76 5.91 -6.45
C LEU A 177 11.11 4.72 -5.54
N LEU A 178 10.42 3.60 -5.72
CA LEU A 178 10.61 2.38 -4.95
C LEU A 178 11.20 1.29 -5.86
N VAL A 179 12.40 0.82 -5.54
CA VAL A 179 13.10 -0.20 -6.34
C VAL A 179 13.18 -1.48 -5.51
N TRP A 180 12.27 -2.42 -5.79
CA TRP A 180 12.22 -3.74 -5.15
C TRP A 180 12.85 -4.85 -5.98
N GLY A 181 13.05 -4.60 -7.28
CA GLY A 181 13.62 -5.54 -8.23
C GLY A 181 14.61 -4.85 -9.14
N GLY A 182 15.18 -5.64 -10.00
CA GLY A 182 16.27 -5.23 -10.88
C GLY A 182 17.62 -5.68 -10.35
N GLY A 183 18.54 -5.96 -11.26
CA GLY A 183 19.91 -6.31 -10.94
C GLY A 183 20.79 -5.09 -10.64
N ILE A 184 22.08 -5.30 -10.58
CA ILE A 184 23.08 -4.24 -10.44
C ILE A 184 22.94 -3.26 -11.62
N LYS A 185 22.75 -1.95 -11.31
CA LYS A 185 22.53 -0.90 -12.31
C LYS A 185 21.26 -1.09 -13.15
N ALA A 186 20.15 -1.50 -12.54
CA ALA A 186 18.90 -1.73 -13.27
C ALA A 186 18.15 -0.44 -13.62
N VAL A 187 18.27 0.62 -12.82
CA VAL A 187 17.54 1.89 -13.03
C VAL A 187 18.51 2.98 -13.44
N TYR A 188 18.23 3.62 -14.57
CA TYR A 188 18.98 4.73 -15.14
C TYR A 188 18.10 5.97 -15.18
N CYS A 189 18.56 7.05 -14.56
CA CYS A 189 17.88 8.35 -14.59
C CYS A 189 18.68 9.29 -15.50
N ASN A 190 18.04 9.77 -16.57
CA ASN A 190 18.61 10.75 -17.49
C ASN A 190 17.73 12.00 -17.47
N ASN A 191 18.36 13.18 -17.40
CA ASN A 191 17.67 14.47 -17.51
C ASN A 191 16.52 14.67 -16.49
N GLY A 192 16.68 14.15 -15.27
CA GLY A 192 15.70 14.27 -14.19
C GLY A 192 16.28 14.89 -12.93
#